data_f2fef84b14dcda0c3f07565db3d22d2e
#
_entry.id   f2fef84b14dcda0c3f07565db3d22d2e
#
_cell.length_a   1.000
_cell.length_b   1.000
_cell.length_c   1.000
_cell.angle_alpha   90.00
_cell.angle_beta   90.00
_cell.angle_gamma   90.00
#
_symmetry.space_group_name_H-M   'P 1'
#
loop_
_entity.id
_entity.type
_entity.pdbx_description
1 polymer ?
#
loop_
_entity_poly.entity_id
_entity_poly.type
_entity_poly.pdbx_seq_one_letter_code
_entity_poly.pdbx_strand_id
1 'polypeptide(L)'
;SRKVVSGLLVNDLGFQGLVFTDALAMKGVSGNESICLQALKAGNDLLLVPRRIKEEVEAVLAAVKKGELTEKEIEAKCRKVLKYKYALGLEKKPHVQLSGLGTRINTPKTRDLMRRLNLAAITVLDNRDEVLPLDPSIGEVAVLNVGEAQEIRPFLKELSQYTRPVEFHLGKNLPEADGNRLRNALAKYKRILVCVTEHRLTPYQNFFAKFAPDVPVVYQFFIPGKQVLQIKQGDAAAEAVILAHSSNEEVQRQGARVVY
;
A
#
# COMPACT_ATOMS: atom_id res chain seq x y z
N SER A 1 10.50 -25.90 2.00
CA SER A 1 10.81 -27.17 2.69
C SER A 1 9.92 -28.28 2.16
N ARG A 2 10.46 -29.50 1.96
CA ARG A 2 9.71 -30.66 1.46
C ARG A 2 8.53 -31.02 2.37
N LYS A 3 8.69 -30.89 3.69
CA LYS A 3 7.60 -31.15 4.65
C LYS A 3 6.40 -30.25 4.43
N VAL A 4 6.62 -29.00 4.03
CA VAL A 4 5.55 -28.01 3.81
C VAL A 4 4.97 -28.18 2.40
N VAL A 5 5.81 -28.20 1.35
CA VAL A 5 5.32 -28.21 -0.04
C VAL A 5 4.78 -29.59 -0.41
N SER A 6 5.62 -30.62 -0.35
CA SER A 6 5.18 -31.97 -0.73
C SER A 6 4.30 -32.62 0.35
N GLY A 7 4.67 -32.49 1.63
CA GLY A 7 3.93 -33.09 2.73
C GLY A 7 2.57 -32.41 2.93
N LEU A 8 2.57 -31.23 3.53
CA LEU A 8 1.32 -30.56 3.91
C LEU A 8 0.49 -30.13 2.69
N LEU A 9 1.08 -29.35 1.76
CA LEU A 9 0.27 -28.77 0.67
C LEU A 9 -0.24 -29.83 -0.32
N VAL A 10 0.67 -30.70 -0.82
CA VAL A 10 0.31 -31.66 -1.87
C VAL A 10 -0.36 -32.91 -1.30
N ASN A 11 0.24 -33.55 -0.28
CA ASN A 11 -0.24 -34.83 0.22
C ASN A 11 -1.41 -34.64 1.20
N ASP A 12 -1.27 -33.82 2.26
CA ASP A 12 -2.27 -33.73 3.32
C ASP A 12 -3.48 -32.90 2.90
N LEU A 13 -3.24 -31.75 2.20
CA LEU A 13 -4.32 -30.87 1.71
C LEU A 13 -4.80 -31.22 0.30
N GLY A 14 -4.16 -32.20 -0.41
CA GLY A 14 -4.57 -32.68 -1.72
C GLY A 14 -4.46 -31.63 -2.85
N PHE A 15 -3.57 -30.66 -2.74
CA PHE A 15 -3.42 -29.63 -3.78
C PHE A 15 -2.89 -30.20 -5.09
N GLN A 16 -3.68 -30.07 -6.17
CA GLN A 16 -3.36 -30.60 -7.50
C GLN A 16 -2.83 -29.54 -8.49
N GLY A 17 -2.87 -28.26 -8.09
CA GLY A 17 -2.45 -27.14 -8.93
C GLY A 17 -0.94 -27.02 -9.11
N LEU A 18 -0.52 -26.04 -9.93
CA LEU A 18 0.88 -25.73 -10.17
C LEU A 18 1.47 -25.02 -8.94
N VAL A 19 2.59 -25.55 -8.44
CA VAL A 19 3.32 -24.98 -7.31
C VAL A 19 4.54 -24.23 -7.83
N PHE A 20 4.62 -22.94 -7.56
CA PHE A 20 5.77 -22.12 -7.94
C PHE A 20 6.27 -21.29 -6.75
N THR A 21 7.56 -20.98 -6.78
CA THR A 21 8.19 -20.19 -5.72
C THR A 21 7.82 -18.72 -5.84
N ASP A 22 7.99 -17.95 -4.77
CA ASP A 22 8.21 -16.53 -4.86
C ASP A 22 9.60 -16.26 -5.50
N ALA A 23 9.95 -14.98 -5.72
CA ALA A 23 11.22 -14.61 -6.35
C ALA A 23 12.42 -15.10 -5.52
N LEU A 24 13.18 -16.03 -6.06
CA LEU A 24 14.34 -16.63 -5.40
C LEU A 24 15.51 -15.65 -5.21
N ALA A 25 15.45 -14.49 -5.84
CA ALA A 25 16.39 -13.38 -5.60
C ALA A 25 16.19 -12.67 -4.25
N MET A 26 15.11 -12.93 -3.52
CA MET A 26 14.83 -12.32 -2.22
C MET A 26 15.79 -12.83 -1.14
N LYS A 27 16.08 -11.98 -0.13
CA LYS A 27 17.04 -12.29 0.95
C LYS A 27 16.58 -13.37 1.94
N GLY A 28 15.30 -13.77 1.90
CA GLY A 28 14.73 -14.75 2.82
C GLY A 28 15.18 -16.20 2.59
N VAL A 29 15.88 -16.47 1.48
CA VAL A 29 16.44 -17.79 1.18
C VAL A 29 17.96 -17.68 1.15
N SER A 30 18.63 -18.35 2.06
CA SER A 30 20.09 -18.38 2.19
C SER A 30 20.57 -19.81 2.42
N GLY A 31 21.73 -20.15 1.92
CA GLY A 31 22.38 -21.44 2.10
C GLY A 31 23.53 -21.62 1.13
N ASN A 32 24.37 -22.63 1.37
CA ASN A 32 25.52 -22.98 0.51
C ASN A 32 25.12 -23.85 -0.69
N GLU A 33 23.91 -24.38 -0.69
CA GLU A 33 23.36 -25.21 -1.79
C GLU A 33 22.57 -24.33 -2.76
N SER A 34 22.52 -24.73 -4.03
CA SER A 34 21.68 -24.10 -5.06
C SER A 34 20.24 -23.93 -4.56
N ILE A 35 19.75 -22.70 -4.57
CA ILE A 35 18.39 -22.36 -4.12
C ILE A 35 17.35 -23.01 -5.04
N CYS A 36 17.62 -23.08 -6.35
CA CYS A 36 16.76 -23.76 -7.32
C CYS A 36 16.67 -25.26 -7.04
N LEU A 37 17.81 -25.92 -6.75
CA LEU A 37 17.82 -27.33 -6.41
C LEU A 37 17.02 -27.63 -5.15
N GLN A 38 17.19 -26.82 -4.09
CA GLN A 38 16.40 -26.95 -2.86
C GLN A 38 14.90 -26.79 -3.11
N ALA A 39 14.50 -25.84 -3.96
CA ALA A 39 13.10 -25.61 -4.28
C ALA A 39 12.49 -26.74 -5.10
N LEU A 40 13.23 -27.34 -6.06
CA LEU A 40 12.81 -28.51 -6.81
C LEU A 40 12.65 -29.73 -5.91
N LYS A 41 13.63 -29.99 -5.03
CA LYS A 41 13.58 -31.08 -4.03
C LYS A 41 12.42 -30.90 -3.03
N ALA A 42 12.04 -29.64 -2.75
CA ALA A 42 10.89 -29.34 -1.89
C ALA A 42 9.54 -29.66 -2.56
N GLY A 43 9.48 -29.78 -3.90
CA GLY A 43 8.26 -30.11 -4.63
C GLY A 43 7.70 -29.01 -5.50
N ASN A 44 8.39 -27.85 -5.62
CA ASN A 44 7.93 -26.79 -6.53
C ASN A 44 8.06 -27.25 -7.99
N ASP A 45 7.10 -26.84 -8.82
CA ASP A 45 7.03 -27.17 -10.24
C ASP A 45 7.73 -26.12 -11.10
N LEU A 46 7.72 -24.83 -10.67
CA LEU A 46 8.27 -23.69 -11.38
C LEU A 46 9.00 -22.75 -10.43
N LEU A 47 10.13 -22.22 -10.89
CA LEU A 47 11.05 -21.40 -10.09
C LEU A 47 11.08 -19.98 -10.64
N LEU A 48 10.86 -18.98 -9.78
CA LEU A 48 10.81 -17.58 -10.19
C LEU A 48 12.12 -16.86 -9.87
N VAL A 49 12.62 -16.12 -10.85
CA VAL A 49 13.70 -15.11 -10.72
C VAL A 49 14.88 -15.56 -9.87
N PRO A 50 15.61 -16.65 -10.25
CA PRO A 50 16.89 -16.96 -9.63
C PRO A 50 17.94 -15.90 -10.06
N ARG A 51 18.89 -15.57 -9.16
CA ARG A 51 19.88 -14.53 -9.44
C ARG A 51 20.90 -14.92 -10.50
N ARG A 52 21.32 -16.16 -10.52
CA ARG A 52 22.38 -16.71 -11.38
C ARG A 52 21.85 -17.92 -12.12
N ILE A 53 21.08 -17.68 -13.20
CA ILE A 53 20.34 -18.73 -13.91
C ILE A 53 21.27 -19.83 -14.42
N LYS A 54 22.43 -19.47 -14.98
CA LYS A 54 23.37 -20.44 -15.55
C LYS A 54 23.89 -21.40 -14.49
N GLU A 55 24.39 -20.88 -13.39
CA GLU A 55 24.93 -21.66 -12.27
C GLU A 55 23.85 -22.54 -11.61
N GLU A 56 22.63 -22.00 -11.49
CA GLU A 56 21.49 -22.77 -10.95
C GLU A 56 21.09 -23.95 -11.87
N VAL A 57 21.08 -23.72 -13.18
CA VAL A 57 20.83 -24.83 -14.17
C VAL A 57 21.93 -25.86 -14.10
N GLU A 58 23.21 -25.46 -14.06
CA GLU A 58 24.34 -26.35 -13.92
C GLU A 58 24.27 -27.19 -12.63
N ALA A 59 23.85 -26.59 -11.51
CA ALA A 59 23.66 -27.28 -10.24
C ALA A 59 22.54 -28.33 -10.31
N VAL A 60 21.41 -28.00 -10.95
CA VAL A 60 20.32 -28.96 -11.17
C VAL A 60 20.75 -30.12 -12.08
N LEU A 61 21.47 -29.84 -13.19
CA LEU A 61 22.01 -30.88 -14.07
C LEU A 61 22.99 -31.79 -13.33
N ALA A 62 23.86 -31.23 -12.49
CA ALA A 62 24.79 -32.02 -11.67
C ALA A 62 24.03 -32.91 -10.68
N ALA A 63 22.95 -32.41 -10.06
CA ALA A 63 22.11 -33.15 -9.13
C ALA A 63 21.41 -34.33 -9.83
N VAL A 64 20.93 -34.13 -11.07
CA VAL A 64 20.35 -35.22 -11.88
C VAL A 64 21.41 -36.28 -12.18
N LYS A 65 22.62 -35.88 -12.61
CA LYS A 65 23.73 -36.82 -12.87
C LYS A 65 24.13 -37.63 -11.62
N LYS A 66 24.02 -37.04 -10.43
CA LYS A 66 24.30 -37.73 -9.15
C LYS A 66 23.11 -38.55 -8.62
N GLY A 67 21.97 -38.55 -9.29
CA GLY A 67 20.75 -39.24 -8.84
C GLY A 67 20.03 -38.59 -7.67
N GLU A 68 20.35 -37.35 -7.33
CA GLU A 68 19.66 -36.58 -6.28
C GLU A 68 18.26 -36.07 -6.72
N LEU A 69 18.09 -35.92 -8.02
CA LEU A 69 16.83 -35.74 -8.74
C LEU A 69 16.81 -36.70 -9.94
N THR A 70 15.66 -37.19 -10.31
CA THR A 70 15.50 -38.02 -11.49
C THR A 70 15.04 -37.19 -12.70
N GLU A 71 15.45 -37.59 -13.90
CA GLU A 71 14.93 -37.00 -15.14
C GLU A 71 13.40 -37.07 -15.19
N LYS A 72 12.81 -38.18 -14.71
CA LYS A 72 11.37 -38.42 -14.65
C LYS A 72 10.67 -37.38 -13.77
N GLU A 73 11.26 -36.96 -12.63
CA GLU A 73 10.71 -35.90 -11.78
C GLU A 73 10.73 -34.56 -12.49
N ILE A 74 11.84 -34.21 -13.16
CA ILE A 74 11.95 -32.97 -13.94
C ILE A 74 10.97 -32.99 -15.12
N GLU A 75 10.85 -34.08 -15.84
CA GLU A 75 9.90 -34.24 -16.94
C GLU A 75 8.45 -34.06 -16.45
N ALA A 76 8.08 -34.67 -15.33
CA ALA A 76 6.74 -34.55 -14.77
C ALA A 76 6.39 -33.08 -14.44
N LYS A 77 7.34 -32.35 -13.85
CA LYS A 77 7.17 -30.89 -13.55
C LYS A 77 7.05 -30.09 -14.84
N CYS A 78 7.92 -30.30 -15.81
CA CYS A 78 7.88 -29.68 -17.13
C CYS A 78 6.53 -29.92 -17.83
N ARG A 79 6.09 -31.16 -17.87
CA ARG A 79 4.81 -31.58 -18.46
C ARG A 79 3.63 -30.91 -17.78
N LYS A 80 3.68 -30.77 -16.45
CA LYS A 80 2.65 -30.06 -15.68
C LYS A 80 2.57 -28.59 -16.07
N VAL A 81 3.70 -27.87 -16.15
CA VAL A 81 3.78 -26.49 -16.61
C VAL A 81 3.25 -26.32 -18.03
N LEU A 82 3.65 -27.22 -18.95
CA LEU A 82 3.20 -27.20 -20.35
C LEU A 82 1.68 -27.44 -20.48
N LYS A 83 1.10 -28.31 -19.66
CA LYS A 83 -0.37 -28.51 -19.61
C LYS A 83 -1.11 -27.23 -19.24
N TYR A 84 -0.61 -26.48 -18.24
CA TYR A 84 -1.21 -25.20 -17.88
C TYR A 84 -1.08 -24.16 -18.99
N LYS A 85 0.10 -24.07 -19.62
CA LYS A 85 0.30 -23.19 -20.78
C LYS A 85 -0.65 -23.53 -21.94
N TYR A 86 -0.82 -24.81 -22.21
CA TYR A 86 -1.75 -25.27 -23.25
C TYR A 86 -3.20 -24.94 -22.89
N ALA A 87 -3.64 -25.22 -21.66
CA ALA A 87 -4.99 -24.92 -21.19
C ALA A 87 -5.31 -23.41 -21.25
N LEU A 88 -4.29 -22.55 -21.15
CA LEU A 88 -4.40 -21.10 -21.33
C LEU A 88 -4.35 -20.65 -22.79
N GLY A 89 -4.22 -21.58 -23.76
CA GLY A 89 -4.16 -21.28 -25.20
C GLY A 89 -2.88 -20.59 -25.64
N LEU A 90 -1.79 -20.67 -24.85
CA LEU A 90 -0.53 -19.97 -25.16
C LEU A 90 0.19 -20.55 -26.38
N GLU A 91 -0.13 -21.78 -26.80
CA GLU A 91 0.37 -22.40 -28.03
C GLU A 91 -0.11 -21.66 -29.30
N LYS A 92 -1.24 -20.96 -29.21
CA LYS A 92 -1.80 -20.15 -30.30
C LYS A 92 -1.15 -18.78 -30.44
N LYS A 93 -0.13 -18.47 -29.62
CA LYS A 93 0.55 -17.16 -29.58
C LYS A 93 -0.45 -16.00 -29.54
N PRO A 94 -1.32 -15.93 -28.53
CA PRO A 94 -2.35 -14.92 -28.46
C PRO A 94 -1.72 -13.53 -28.44
N HIS A 95 -2.07 -12.69 -29.40
CA HIS A 95 -1.67 -11.28 -29.41
C HIS A 95 -2.66 -10.47 -28.57
N VAL A 96 -2.14 -9.69 -27.63
CA VAL A 96 -2.97 -8.73 -26.89
C VAL A 96 -3.37 -7.59 -27.83
N GLN A 97 -4.67 -7.43 -28.02
CA GLN A 97 -5.20 -6.33 -28.81
C GLN A 97 -5.06 -5.03 -28.00
N LEU A 98 -4.17 -4.13 -28.43
CA LEU A 98 -3.88 -2.88 -27.74
C LEU A 98 -5.01 -1.85 -27.85
N SER A 99 -5.73 -1.84 -28.99
CA SER A 99 -6.88 -0.96 -29.17
C SER A 99 -7.94 -1.21 -28.11
N GLY A 100 -8.35 -0.17 -27.41
CA GLY A 100 -9.33 -0.23 -26.32
C GLY A 100 -8.88 -0.99 -25.06
N LEU A 101 -7.59 -1.29 -24.91
CA LEU A 101 -7.08 -2.03 -23.74
C LEU A 101 -7.41 -1.33 -22.43
N GLY A 102 -7.18 -0.03 -22.34
CA GLY A 102 -7.47 0.77 -21.15
C GLY A 102 -8.95 0.68 -20.73
N THR A 103 -9.87 0.72 -21.69
CA THR A 103 -11.31 0.61 -21.43
C THR A 103 -11.72 -0.81 -21.01
N ARG A 104 -11.06 -1.84 -21.56
CA ARG A 104 -11.34 -3.24 -21.19
C ARG A 104 -10.85 -3.58 -19.78
N ILE A 105 -9.73 -2.99 -19.34
CA ILE A 105 -9.19 -3.19 -18.00
C ILE A 105 -9.92 -2.32 -16.98
N ASN A 106 -10.10 -1.02 -17.30
CA ASN A 106 -10.75 -0.04 -16.44
C ASN A 106 -12.23 0.12 -16.79
N THR A 107 -12.99 -0.95 -16.70
CA THR A 107 -14.43 -0.93 -16.95
C THR A 107 -15.17 -0.04 -15.94
N PRO A 108 -16.40 0.44 -16.24
CA PRO A 108 -17.23 1.13 -15.26
C PRO A 108 -17.43 0.30 -13.97
N LYS A 109 -17.61 -1.02 -14.11
CA LYS A 109 -17.75 -1.95 -12.96
C LYS A 109 -16.47 -2.01 -12.13
N THR A 110 -15.29 -2.04 -12.76
CA THR A 110 -14.01 -2.02 -12.05
C THR A 110 -13.83 -0.72 -11.27
N ARG A 111 -14.13 0.42 -11.90
CA ARG A 111 -14.05 1.74 -11.24
C ARG A 111 -15.02 1.85 -10.06
N ASP A 112 -16.27 1.38 -10.20
CA ASP A 112 -17.23 1.38 -9.10
C ASP A 112 -16.77 0.48 -7.95
N LEU A 113 -16.24 -0.71 -8.25
CA LEU A 113 -15.68 -1.59 -7.23
C LEU A 113 -14.52 -0.92 -6.47
N MET A 114 -13.58 -0.29 -7.19
CA MET A 114 -12.48 0.43 -6.55
C MET A 114 -12.95 1.60 -5.68
N ARG A 115 -13.94 2.36 -6.17
CA ARG A 115 -14.57 3.43 -5.38
C ARG A 115 -15.18 2.90 -4.08
N ARG A 116 -15.92 1.82 -4.15
CA ARG A 116 -16.54 1.17 -2.97
C ARG A 116 -15.50 0.63 -1.99
N LEU A 117 -14.43 0.01 -2.49
CA LEU A 117 -13.33 -0.48 -1.64
C LEU A 117 -12.60 0.67 -0.96
N ASN A 118 -12.29 1.75 -1.70
CA ASN A 118 -11.65 2.92 -1.13
C ASN A 118 -12.50 3.57 -0.03
N LEU A 119 -13.81 3.69 -0.25
CA LEU A 119 -14.73 4.22 0.74
C LEU A 119 -14.80 3.33 1.99
N ALA A 120 -14.92 2.01 1.80
CA ALA A 120 -14.98 1.05 2.89
C ALA A 120 -13.67 0.96 3.71
N ALA A 121 -12.54 1.35 3.12
CA ALA A 121 -11.25 1.37 3.80
C ALA A 121 -11.03 2.61 4.68
N ILE A 122 -11.77 3.71 4.43
CA ILE A 122 -11.66 4.92 5.26
C ILE A 122 -12.17 4.61 6.66
N THR A 123 -11.34 4.86 7.65
CA THR A 123 -11.63 4.52 9.04
C THR A 123 -11.55 5.78 9.91
N VAL A 124 -12.62 6.10 10.61
CA VAL A 124 -12.58 7.07 11.72
C VAL A 124 -12.02 6.33 12.93
N LEU A 125 -10.76 6.59 13.24
CA LEU A 125 -10.03 5.91 14.32
C LEU A 125 -10.36 6.51 15.69
N ASP A 126 -10.60 7.80 15.75
CA ASP A 126 -10.94 8.55 16.95
C ASP A 126 -11.89 9.68 16.56
N ASN A 127 -12.91 9.93 17.37
CA ASN A 127 -13.86 11.04 17.18
C ASN A 127 -14.39 11.46 18.56
N ARG A 128 -13.55 12.22 19.29
CA ARG A 128 -13.88 12.70 20.64
C ARG A 128 -14.90 13.81 20.55
N ASP A 129 -15.80 13.83 21.50
CA ASP A 129 -16.86 14.83 21.62
C ASP A 129 -17.72 14.98 20.34
N GLU A 130 -17.77 13.91 19.52
CA GLU A 130 -18.56 13.87 18.29
C GLU A 130 -18.26 15.03 17.32
N VAL A 131 -16.96 15.40 17.19
CA VAL A 131 -16.51 16.49 16.32
C VAL A 131 -16.88 16.28 14.85
N LEU A 132 -16.88 15.02 14.41
CA LEU A 132 -17.31 14.63 13.06
C LEU A 132 -18.76 14.13 13.06
N PRO A 133 -19.55 14.50 12.05
CA PRO A 133 -19.24 15.39 10.93
C PRO A 133 -19.12 16.85 11.38
N LEU A 134 -18.28 17.64 10.70
CA LEU A 134 -18.15 19.06 10.98
C LEU A 134 -19.42 19.81 10.53
N ASP A 135 -19.82 20.80 11.32
CA ASP A 135 -20.91 21.69 10.95
C ASP A 135 -20.49 22.66 9.82
N PRO A 136 -21.13 22.63 8.65
CA PRO A 136 -20.85 23.55 7.56
C PRO A 136 -20.97 25.04 7.93
N SER A 137 -21.74 25.38 8.97
CA SER A 137 -21.92 26.77 9.45
C SER A 137 -20.66 27.36 10.08
N ILE A 138 -19.62 26.57 10.36
CA ILE A 138 -18.36 27.05 10.95
C ILE A 138 -17.65 28.07 10.05
N GLY A 139 -17.89 28.03 8.73
CA GLY A 139 -17.33 28.97 7.77
C GLY A 139 -15.92 28.57 7.33
N GLU A 140 -14.91 29.41 7.64
CA GLU A 140 -13.52 29.11 7.23
C GLU A 140 -12.88 28.05 8.12
N VAL A 141 -12.17 27.10 7.48
CA VAL A 141 -11.44 26.02 8.13
C VAL A 141 -9.98 26.06 7.69
N ALA A 142 -9.04 26.07 8.64
CA ALA A 142 -7.62 25.96 8.30
C ALA A 142 -7.30 24.54 7.88
N VAL A 143 -6.60 24.37 6.76
CA VAL A 143 -6.10 23.07 6.29
C VAL A 143 -4.58 23.10 6.29
N LEU A 144 -3.96 22.39 7.23
CA LEU A 144 -2.52 22.26 7.32
C LEU A 144 -2.08 21.05 6.48
N ASN A 145 -1.45 21.32 5.35
CA ASN A 145 -0.90 20.31 4.47
C ASN A 145 0.51 19.88 4.93
N VAL A 146 0.68 18.58 5.21
CA VAL A 146 1.94 17.95 5.60
C VAL A 146 2.37 16.98 4.48
N GLY A 147 3.07 17.49 3.48
CA GLY A 147 3.47 16.80 2.26
C GLY A 147 3.75 17.79 1.14
N GLU A 148 3.73 17.36 -0.10
CA GLU A 148 3.89 18.24 -1.25
C GLU A 148 2.64 19.13 -1.45
N ALA A 149 2.86 20.41 -1.78
CA ALA A 149 1.79 21.42 -1.83
C ALA A 149 0.61 21.09 -2.79
N GLN A 150 0.85 20.24 -3.80
CA GLN A 150 -0.19 19.89 -4.78
C GLN A 150 -0.93 18.59 -4.46
N GLU A 151 -0.46 17.81 -3.50
CA GLU A 151 -0.96 16.46 -3.25
C GLU A 151 -2.38 16.40 -2.69
N ILE A 152 -2.86 17.44 -2.01
CA ILE A 152 -4.22 17.47 -1.42
C ILE A 152 -5.24 18.27 -2.24
N ARG A 153 -4.93 18.64 -3.47
CA ARG A 153 -5.87 19.41 -4.32
C ARG A 153 -7.26 18.76 -4.51
N PRO A 154 -7.37 17.43 -4.76
CA PRO A 154 -8.67 16.79 -4.86
C PRO A 154 -9.48 16.88 -3.56
N PHE A 155 -8.82 16.77 -2.40
CA PHE A 155 -9.43 16.96 -1.09
C PHE A 155 -9.94 18.38 -0.91
N LEU A 156 -9.12 19.39 -1.15
CA LEU A 156 -9.51 20.81 -1.03
C LEU A 156 -10.66 21.17 -1.95
N LYS A 157 -10.65 20.67 -3.20
CA LYS A 157 -11.72 20.89 -4.16
C LYS A 157 -13.06 20.31 -3.70
N GLU A 158 -13.05 19.09 -3.15
CA GLU A 158 -14.27 18.49 -2.60
C GLU A 158 -14.71 19.21 -1.32
N LEU A 159 -13.78 19.52 -0.42
CA LEU A 159 -14.02 20.23 0.82
C LEU A 159 -14.68 21.61 0.58
N SER A 160 -14.29 22.28 -0.52
CA SER A 160 -14.85 23.60 -0.91
C SER A 160 -16.35 23.57 -1.20
N GLN A 161 -16.98 22.40 -1.33
CA GLN A 161 -18.43 22.27 -1.49
C GLN A 161 -19.17 22.46 -0.15
N TYR A 162 -18.48 22.28 0.97
CA TYR A 162 -19.06 22.30 2.33
C TYR A 162 -18.63 23.52 3.14
N THR A 163 -17.41 24.00 2.91
CA THR A 163 -16.80 25.08 3.70
C THR A 163 -15.80 25.87 2.86
N ARG A 164 -15.18 26.89 3.45
CA ARG A 164 -14.08 27.66 2.83
C ARG A 164 -12.73 27.23 3.40
N PRO A 165 -12.00 26.30 2.75
CA PRO A 165 -10.69 25.87 3.21
C PRO A 165 -9.65 26.97 2.97
N VAL A 166 -8.83 27.24 3.99
CA VAL A 166 -7.65 28.11 3.89
C VAL A 166 -6.41 27.23 4.08
N GLU A 167 -5.67 27.05 3.00
CA GLU A 167 -4.51 26.15 2.99
C GLU A 167 -3.29 26.79 3.63
N PHE A 168 -2.64 26.01 4.50
CA PHE A 168 -1.32 26.25 5.07
C PHE A 168 -0.42 25.07 4.72
N HIS A 169 0.87 25.32 4.52
CA HIS A 169 1.84 24.28 4.23
C HIS A 169 2.88 24.19 5.34
N LEU A 170 3.12 22.97 5.83
CA LEU A 170 4.17 22.67 6.79
C LEU A 170 5.44 22.21 6.07
N GLY A 171 6.45 23.07 6.04
CA GLY A 171 7.77 22.74 5.47
C GLY A 171 8.55 21.73 6.31
N LYS A 172 9.44 20.95 5.67
CA LYS A 172 10.37 20.04 6.35
C LYS A 172 11.39 20.85 7.17
N ASN A 173 11.66 20.38 8.40
CA ASN A 173 12.63 21.02 9.31
C ASN A 173 12.42 22.54 9.48
N LEU A 174 11.16 22.96 9.63
CA LEU A 174 10.77 24.35 9.72
C LEU A 174 11.51 25.04 10.89
N PRO A 175 12.17 26.19 10.69
CA PRO A 175 12.76 26.97 11.77
C PRO A 175 11.75 27.34 12.85
N GLU A 176 12.16 27.43 14.11
CA GLU A 176 11.26 27.65 15.25
C GLU A 176 10.43 28.96 15.12
N ALA A 177 11.06 30.03 14.63
CA ALA A 177 10.37 31.31 14.42
C ALA A 177 9.22 31.19 13.40
N ASP A 178 9.43 30.42 12.32
CA ASP A 178 8.42 30.19 11.29
C ASP A 178 7.37 29.21 11.80
N GLY A 179 7.76 28.20 12.59
CA GLY A 179 6.84 27.32 13.28
C GLY A 179 5.89 28.07 14.23
N ASN A 180 6.41 29.03 14.98
CA ASN A 180 5.59 29.89 15.86
C ASN A 180 4.62 30.75 15.03
N ARG A 181 5.07 31.35 13.92
CA ARG A 181 4.20 32.12 13.02
C ARG A 181 3.06 31.26 12.47
N LEU A 182 3.38 30.04 12.05
CA LEU A 182 2.40 29.12 11.51
C LEU A 182 1.38 28.69 12.57
N ARG A 183 1.82 28.33 13.79
CA ARG A 183 0.92 28.01 14.92
C ARG A 183 -0.02 29.16 15.25
N ASN A 184 0.53 30.39 15.32
CA ASN A 184 -0.28 31.60 15.59
C ASN A 184 -1.28 31.91 14.45
N ALA A 185 -0.94 31.59 13.21
CA ALA A 185 -1.85 31.75 12.07
C ALA A 185 -3.00 30.73 12.13
N LEU A 186 -2.69 29.46 12.44
CA LEU A 186 -3.68 28.39 12.59
C LEU A 186 -4.64 28.64 13.75
N ALA A 187 -4.15 29.16 14.85
CA ALA A 187 -4.96 29.46 16.06
C ALA A 187 -6.06 30.49 15.83
N LYS A 188 -6.07 31.20 14.71
CA LYS A 188 -7.14 32.17 14.36
C LYS A 188 -8.41 31.49 13.83
N TYR A 189 -8.35 30.23 13.49
CA TYR A 189 -9.48 29.48 12.93
C TYR A 189 -10.17 28.65 14.00
N LYS A 190 -11.48 28.47 13.85
CA LYS A 190 -12.30 27.67 14.77
C LYS A 190 -12.08 26.16 14.64
N ARG A 191 -11.51 25.71 13.54
CA ARG A 191 -11.21 24.31 13.22
C ARG A 191 -9.91 24.21 12.41
N ILE A 192 -9.15 23.16 12.66
CA ILE A 192 -7.92 22.85 11.92
C ILE A 192 -8.03 21.43 11.39
N LEU A 193 -7.87 21.27 10.08
CA LEU A 193 -7.70 19.96 9.43
C LEU A 193 -6.22 19.77 9.13
N VAL A 194 -5.60 18.72 9.64
CA VAL A 194 -4.21 18.35 9.36
C VAL A 194 -4.21 17.23 8.35
N CYS A 195 -3.87 17.51 7.10
CA CYS A 195 -3.81 16.54 6.00
C CYS A 195 -2.40 16.03 5.83
N VAL A 196 -2.19 14.71 6.01
CA VAL A 196 -0.87 14.09 5.98
C VAL A 196 -0.76 13.16 4.78
N THR A 197 0.11 13.52 3.82
CA THR A 197 0.48 12.72 2.64
C THR A 197 1.92 12.23 2.71
N GLU A 198 2.77 12.84 3.53
CA GLU A 198 4.18 12.49 3.68
C GLU A 198 4.39 11.25 4.55
N HIS A 199 5.10 10.26 4.01
CA HIS A 199 5.39 9.00 4.71
C HIS A 199 6.46 9.10 5.80
N ARG A 200 7.40 10.05 5.67
CA ARG A 200 8.47 10.27 6.63
C ARG A 200 8.18 11.50 7.48
N LEU A 201 7.70 11.30 8.70
CA LEU A 201 7.23 12.38 9.57
C LEU A 201 8.31 12.95 10.51
N THR A 202 9.49 12.34 10.58
CA THR A 202 10.62 12.84 11.39
C THR A 202 10.92 14.33 11.17
N PRO A 203 10.95 14.89 9.94
CA PRO A 203 11.24 16.31 9.72
C PRO A 203 10.21 17.28 10.29
N TYR A 204 9.06 16.80 10.71
CA TYR A 204 7.93 17.61 11.21
C TYR A 204 7.72 17.48 12.73
N GLN A 205 8.44 16.58 13.39
CA GLN A 205 8.25 16.26 14.82
C GLN A 205 8.39 17.49 15.73
N ASN A 206 9.37 18.36 15.47
CA ASN A 206 9.58 19.58 16.27
C ASN A 206 8.37 20.54 16.22
N PHE A 207 7.69 20.61 15.07
CA PHE A 207 6.47 21.41 14.96
C PHE A 207 5.34 20.78 15.77
N PHE A 208 5.10 19.46 15.58
CA PHE A 208 4.01 18.77 16.26
C PHE A 208 4.21 18.63 17.76
N ALA A 209 5.44 18.54 18.27
CA ALA A 209 5.74 18.53 19.70
C ALA A 209 5.27 19.79 20.44
N LYS A 210 5.10 20.91 19.70
CA LYS A 210 4.64 22.21 20.24
C LYS A 210 3.30 22.63 19.65
N PHE A 211 2.64 21.78 18.87
CA PHE A 211 1.35 22.04 18.25
C PHE A 211 0.23 21.61 19.18
N ALA A 212 -0.21 22.52 20.03
CA ALA A 212 -1.30 22.34 20.99
C ALA A 212 -2.28 23.51 20.87
N PRO A 213 -3.10 23.58 19.80
CA PRO A 213 -4.09 24.64 19.64
C PRO A 213 -5.27 24.43 20.60
N ASP A 214 -5.86 25.52 21.07
CA ASP A 214 -7.08 25.54 21.91
C ASP A 214 -8.36 25.27 21.10
N VAL A 215 -8.22 24.91 19.83
CA VAL A 215 -9.33 24.64 18.91
C VAL A 215 -9.27 23.19 18.41
N PRO A 216 -10.43 22.61 18.09
CA PRO A 216 -10.50 21.24 17.62
C PRO A 216 -9.65 20.99 16.38
N VAL A 217 -8.93 19.85 16.38
CA VAL A 217 -8.08 19.39 15.30
C VAL A 217 -8.57 18.06 14.77
N VAL A 218 -8.76 17.97 13.46
CA VAL A 218 -9.05 16.72 12.76
C VAL A 218 -7.82 16.32 11.95
N TYR A 219 -7.27 15.15 12.23
CA TYR A 219 -6.17 14.58 11.46
C TYR A 219 -6.71 13.66 10.36
N GLN A 220 -6.37 13.96 9.12
CA GLN A 220 -6.68 13.16 7.94
C GLN A 220 -5.40 12.55 7.36
N PHE A 221 -5.19 11.24 7.55
CA PHE A 221 -4.03 10.53 7.05
C PHE A 221 -4.33 9.88 5.70
N PHE A 222 -3.70 10.37 4.64
CA PHE A 222 -3.69 9.76 3.30
C PHE A 222 -2.55 8.75 3.09
N ILE A 223 -1.99 8.26 4.18
CA ILE A 223 -0.86 7.32 4.25
C ILE A 223 -1.23 6.12 5.14
N PRO A 224 -0.47 5.01 5.11
CA PRO A 224 -0.71 3.86 5.97
C PRO A 224 -0.74 4.22 7.47
N GLY A 225 -1.67 3.62 8.21
CA GLY A 225 -1.98 3.99 9.60
C GLY A 225 -0.85 3.86 10.62
N LYS A 226 0.23 3.09 10.32
CA LYS A 226 1.39 2.95 11.22
C LYS A 226 2.12 4.25 11.53
N GLN A 227 1.98 5.28 10.69
CA GLN A 227 2.59 6.59 10.87
C GLN A 227 1.81 7.50 11.83
N VAL A 228 0.57 7.18 12.15
CA VAL A 228 -0.28 7.98 13.06
C VAL A 228 0.38 8.18 14.43
N LEU A 229 1.00 7.13 14.96
CA LEU A 229 1.67 7.17 16.26
C LEU A 229 2.86 8.15 16.30
N GLN A 230 3.43 8.53 15.15
CA GLN A 230 4.55 9.46 15.09
C GLN A 230 4.12 10.93 15.31
N ILE A 231 2.86 11.27 15.10
CA ILE A 231 2.31 12.62 15.32
C ILE A 231 1.66 12.72 16.71
N LYS A 232 1.10 11.65 17.23
CA LYS A 232 0.37 11.62 18.53
C LYS A 232 1.24 11.83 19.77
N GLN A 233 2.52 12.11 19.66
CA GLN A 233 3.42 12.25 20.83
C GLN A 233 3.38 13.63 21.51
N GLY A 234 2.60 14.57 21.00
CA GLY A 234 2.32 15.84 21.70
C GLY A 234 0.89 15.83 22.26
N ASP A 235 0.65 16.59 23.34
CA ASP A 235 -0.68 16.80 23.93
C ASP A 235 -1.62 17.64 23.03
N ALA A 236 -1.37 17.68 21.72
CA ALA A 236 -2.31 18.23 20.78
C ALA A 236 -3.61 17.43 20.92
N ALA A 237 -4.64 18.07 21.39
CA ALA A 237 -5.98 17.51 21.50
C ALA A 237 -6.50 17.17 20.08
N ALA A 238 -6.05 16.04 19.54
CA ALA A 238 -6.66 15.48 18.36
C ALA A 238 -8.06 15.06 18.75
N GLU A 239 -9.05 15.77 18.28
CA GLU A 239 -10.44 15.46 18.56
C GLU A 239 -10.97 14.39 17.59
N ALA A 240 -10.46 14.35 16.37
CA ALA A 240 -10.75 13.26 15.45
C ALA A 240 -9.53 12.83 14.60
N VAL A 241 -9.49 11.55 14.28
CA VAL A 241 -8.45 10.95 13.44
C VAL A 241 -9.08 10.08 12.38
N ILE A 242 -8.84 10.40 11.11
CA ILE A 242 -9.33 9.67 9.95
C ILE A 242 -8.16 9.04 9.22
N LEU A 243 -8.25 7.73 8.95
CA LEU A 243 -7.29 6.98 8.15
C LEU A 243 -7.89 6.71 6.78
N ALA A 244 -7.28 7.24 5.73
CA ALA A 244 -7.70 6.99 4.35
C ALA A 244 -6.78 5.99 3.61
N HIS A 245 -5.60 5.67 4.18
CA HIS A 245 -4.64 4.67 3.70
C HIS A 245 -4.02 4.91 2.32
N SER A 246 -4.49 5.89 1.56
CA SER A 246 -4.03 6.21 0.20
C SER A 246 -4.26 7.70 -0.10
N SER A 247 -3.39 8.28 -0.91
CA SER A 247 -3.49 9.66 -1.40
C SER A 247 -4.07 9.76 -2.82
N ASN A 248 -4.68 8.69 -3.36
CA ASN A 248 -5.31 8.79 -4.68
C ASN A 248 -6.50 9.76 -4.67
N GLU A 249 -6.81 10.32 -5.84
CA GLU A 249 -7.81 11.37 -6.01
C GLU A 249 -9.19 11.01 -5.45
N GLU A 250 -9.65 9.77 -5.68
CA GLU A 250 -10.95 9.31 -5.22
C GLU A 250 -11.00 9.19 -3.69
N VAL A 251 -9.92 8.66 -3.07
CA VAL A 251 -9.82 8.56 -1.61
C VAL A 251 -9.80 9.94 -0.97
N GLN A 252 -9.13 10.91 -1.58
CA GLN A 252 -9.11 12.28 -1.08
C GLN A 252 -10.49 12.92 -1.10
N ARG A 253 -11.26 12.74 -2.20
CA ARG A 253 -12.64 13.22 -2.28
C ARG A 253 -13.52 12.56 -1.22
N GLN A 254 -13.43 11.26 -1.06
CA GLN A 254 -14.20 10.55 -0.04
C GLN A 254 -13.77 10.95 1.38
N GLY A 255 -12.48 11.18 1.60
CA GLY A 255 -11.97 11.72 2.87
C GLY A 255 -12.59 13.07 3.24
N ALA A 256 -12.76 13.97 2.28
CA ALA A 256 -13.44 15.25 2.51
C ALA A 256 -14.92 15.08 2.89
N ARG A 257 -15.62 14.10 2.29
CA ARG A 257 -17.02 13.78 2.62
C ARG A 257 -17.21 13.16 4.00
N VAL A 258 -16.19 12.48 4.50
CA VAL A 258 -16.22 11.90 5.86
C VAL A 258 -16.01 12.98 6.91
N VAL A 259 -15.40 14.09 6.55
CA VAL A 259 -15.24 15.26 7.44
C VAL A 259 -16.55 16.00 7.62
N TYR A 260 -17.41 16.04 6.62
CA TYR A 260 -18.73 16.66 6.56
C TYR A 260 -19.83 15.64 6.22
#